data_66a36574c0fedf12369b9e435c83b3c3
#
_entry.id   66a36574c0fedf12369b9e435c83b3c3
#
_cell.length_a   1.000
_cell.length_b   1.000
_cell.length_c   1.000
_cell.angle_alpha   90.00
_cell.angle_beta   90.00
_cell.angle_gamma   90.00
#
_symmetry.space_group_name_H-M   'P 1'
#
loop_
_entity.id
_entity.type
_entity.pdbx_description
1 polymer ?
#
loop_
_entity_poly.entity_id
_entity_poly.type
_entity_poly.pdbx_seq_one_letter_code
_entity_poly.pdbx_strand_id
1 'polypeptide(L)' 'MAIYTYDAEADVLQVLLVDEPDMAIERSVELGATLHVDLDADGRVVGVEFLLSRTSGMDVALVRERYGIDLEIPFSFAA' A
#
# COMPACT_ATOMS: atom_id res chain seq x y z
N MET A 1 -0.44 -0.43 13.62
CA MET A 1 -0.78 -1.77 13.10
C MET A 1 -1.25 -1.66 11.65
N ALA A 2 -0.83 -2.56 10.80
CA ALA A 2 -1.22 -2.55 9.40
C ALA A 2 -2.28 -3.60 9.13
N ILE A 3 -3.25 -3.24 8.30
CA ILE A 3 -4.31 -4.15 7.87
C ILE A 3 -4.12 -4.41 6.38
N TYR A 4 -3.98 -5.68 6.03
CA TYR A 4 -3.75 -6.12 4.66
C TYR A 4 -5.01 -6.74 4.09
N THR A 5 -5.44 -6.23 2.94
CA THR A 5 -6.61 -6.77 2.23
C THR A 5 -6.23 -7.04 0.79
N TYR A 6 -6.40 -8.29 0.37
CA TYR A 6 -6.11 -8.68 -1.00
C TYR A 6 -7.38 -8.99 -1.76
N ASP A 7 -7.56 -8.31 -2.89
CA ASP A 7 -8.63 -8.58 -3.83
C ASP A 7 -8.07 -9.46 -4.95
N ALA A 8 -8.37 -10.75 -4.89
CA ALA A 8 -7.84 -11.72 -5.83
C ALA A 8 -8.34 -11.49 -7.25
N GLU A 9 -9.55 -10.99 -7.39
CA GLU A 9 -10.15 -10.75 -8.70
C GLU A 9 -9.47 -9.60 -9.42
N ALA A 10 -9.16 -8.54 -8.69
CA ALA A 10 -8.48 -7.37 -9.25
C ALA A 10 -6.96 -7.46 -9.16
N ASP A 11 -6.44 -8.42 -8.40
CA ASP A 11 -5.01 -8.58 -8.10
C ASP A 11 -4.45 -7.32 -7.43
N VAL A 12 -5.17 -6.82 -6.44
CA VAL A 12 -4.79 -5.59 -5.71
C VAL A 12 -4.60 -5.93 -4.24
N LEU A 13 -3.42 -5.58 -3.70
CA LEU A 13 -3.17 -5.63 -2.28
C LEU A 13 -3.28 -4.22 -1.71
N GLN A 14 -4.17 -4.04 -0.76
CA GLN A 14 -4.33 -2.77 -0.07
C GLN A 14 -3.80 -2.90 1.35
N VAL A 15 -2.95 -1.97 1.74
CA VAL A 15 -2.36 -1.92 3.08
C VAL A 15 -2.86 -0.66 3.77
N LEU A 16 -3.57 -0.83 4.87
CA LEU A 16 -4.05 0.27 5.69
C LEU A 16 -3.10 0.41 6.87
N LEU A 17 -2.50 1.57 7.01
CA LEU A 17 -1.48 1.82 8.04
C LEU A 17 -2.03 2.50 9.29
N VAL A 18 -3.27 2.96 9.23
CA VAL A 18 -3.97 3.50 10.40
C VAL A 18 -5.33 2.83 10.47
N ASP A 19 -5.78 2.54 11.68
CA ASP A 19 -7.07 1.90 11.91
C ASP A 19 -8.07 2.86 12.57
N GLU A 20 -7.92 4.14 12.31
CA GLU A 20 -8.83 5.16 12.77
C GLU A 20 -10.07 5.16 11.90
N PRO A 21 -11.27 5.09 12.48
CA PRO A 21 -12.48 5.03 11.68
C PRO A 21 -12.77 6.29 10.90
N ASP A 22 -12.19 7.41 11.30
CA ASP A 22 -12.37 8.70 10.63
C ASP A 22 -11.14 9.12 9.82
N MET A 23 -10.32 8.16 9.44
CA MET A 23 -9.17 8.42 8.58
C MET A 23 -9.61 9.08 7.28
N ALA A 24 -9.00 10.21 6.94
CA ALA A 24 -9.28 10.93 5.72
C ALA A 24 -8.08 10.87 4.79
N ILE A 25 -8.31 10.39 3.58
CA ILE A 25 -7.31 10.41 2.53
C ILE A 25 -7.41 11.76 1.82
N GLU A 26 -6.36 12.57 1.94
CA GLU A 26 -6.32 13.87 1.29
C GLU A 26 -5.95 13.75 -0.18
N ARG A 27 -5.01 12.86 -0.48
CA ARG A 27 -4.59 12.64 -1.86
C ARG A 27 -3.91 11.28 -2.01
N SER A 28 -3.90 10.79 -3.24
CA SER A 28 -3.18 9.58 -3.61
C SER A 28 -2.04 9.95 -4.55
N VAL A 29 -0.87 9.38 -4.31
CA VAL A 29 0.32 9.62 -5.12
C VAL A 29 0.68 8.34 -5.85
N GLU A 30 0.85 8.43 -7.17
CA GLU A 30 1.29 7.31 -7.97
C GLU A 30 2.82 7.29 -7.98
N LEU A 31 3.42 6.32 -7.30
CA LEU A 31 4.87 6.15 -7.27
C LEU A 31 5.38 5.38 -8.47
N GLY A 32 4.52 4.62 -9.11
CA GLY A 32 4.84 3.85 -10.28
C GLY A 32 3.55 3.36 -10.91
N ALA A 33 3.64 2.63 -12.00
CA ALA A 33 2.45 2.15 -12.69
C ALA A 33 1.57 1.24 -11.83
N THR A 34 2.17 0.57 -10.85
CA THR A 34 1.46 -0.41 -10.03
C THR A 34 1.54 -0.12 -8.53
N LEU A 35 1.93 1.09 -8.15
CA LEU A 35 2.09 1.43 -6.74
C LEU A 35 1.51 2.81 -6.45
N HIS A 36 0.50 2.85 -5.59
CA HIS A 36 -0.12 4.08 -5.15
C HIS A 36 0.02 4.22 -3.63
N VAL A 37 0.21 5.44 -3.17
CA VAL A 37 0.34 5.75 -1.75
C VAL A 37 -0.71 6.79 -1.40
N ASP A 38 -1.48 6.53 -0.34
CA ASP A 38 -2.51 7.45 0.14
C ASP A 38 -1.97 8.25 1.31
N LEU A 39 -2.12 9.56 1.23
CA LEU A 39 -1.60 10.50 2.22
C LEU A 39 -2.73 11.26 2.89
N ASP A 40 -2.56 11.56 4.17
CA ASP A 40 -3.48 12.46 4.87
C ASP A 40 -3.13 13.93 4.64
N ALA A 41 -3.84 14.83 5.29
CA ALA A 41 -3.62 16.28 5.12
C ALA A 41 -2.23 16.73 5.59
N ASP A 42 -1.61 15.97 6.48
CA ASP A 42 -0.28 16.28 7.00
C ASP A 42 0.84 15.64 6.16
N GLY A 43 0.46 14.93 5.11
CA GLY A 43 1.43 14.25 4.24
C GLY A 43 1.92 12.92 4.78
N ARG A 44 1.26 12.38 5.82
CA ARG A 44 1.61 11.07 6.35
C ARG A 44 0.95 9.96 5.53
N VAL A 45 1.66 8.85 5.38
CA VAL A 45 1.14 7.70 4.66
C VAL A 45 0.10 6.99 5.51
N VAL A 46 -1.12 6.91 5.01
CA VAL A 46 -2.21 6.20 5.70
C VAL A 46 -2.57 4.90 5.00
N GLY A 47 -2.17 4.74 3.74
CA GLY A 47 -2.42 3.53 3.00
C GLY A 47 -1.47 3.36 1.84
N VAL A 48 -1.32 2.11 1.39
CA VAL A 48 -0.53 1.77 0.21
C VAL A 48 -1.33 0.78 -0.60
N GLU A 49 -1.33 0.94 -1.91
CA GLU A 49 -2.04 0.03 -2.81
C GLU A 49 -1.07 -0.49 -3.85
N PHE A 50 -0.92 -1.82 -3.88
CA PHE A 50 -0.12 -2.50 -4.88
C PHE A 50 -1.04 -3.12 -5.92
N LEU A 51 -1.03 -2.55 -7.12
CA LEU A 51 -1.79 -3.08 -8.24
C LEU A 51 -1.00 -4.22 -8.87
N LEU A 52 -1.71 -5.22 -9.39
CA LEU A 52 -1.11 -6.39 -10.01
C LEU A 52 -0.07 -7.05 -9.10
N SER A 53 -0.41 -7.19 -7.82
CA SER A 53 0.53 -7.63 -6.78
C SER A 53 1.12 -8.99 -7.07
N ARG A 54 0.30 -9.91 -7.53
CA ARG A 54 0.75 -11.27 -7.83
C ARG A 54 1.57 -11.33 -9.12
N THR A 55 1.14 -10.54 -10.11
CA THR A 55 1.74 -10.57 -11.46
C THR A 55 3.02 -9.76 -11.54
N SER A 56 3.01 -8.55 -10.99
CA SER A 56 4.13 -7.62 -11.11
C SER A 56 4.98 -7.52 -9.84
N GLY A 57 4.53 -8.14 -8.75
CA GLY A 57 5.23 -8.07 -7.48
C GLY A 57 4.87 -6.81 -6.70
N MET A 58 5.44 -6.72 -5.50
CA MET A 58 5.16 -5.62 -4.59
C MET A 58 6.48 -4.94 -4.23
N ASP A 59 6.62 -3.69 -4.68
CA ASP A 59 7.85 -2.94 -4.49
C ASP A 59 7.85 -2.24 -3.13
N VAL A 60 8.00 -3.02 -2.07
CA VAL A 60 8.05 -2.49 -0.71
C VAL A 60 9.29 -1.64 -0.47
N ALA A 61 10.35 -1.90 -1.23
CA ALA A 61 11.60 -1.14 -1.11
C ALA A 61 11.40 0.31 -1.55
N LEU A 62 10.60 0.55 -2.55
CA LEU A 62 10.32 1.91 -3.03
C LEU A 62 9.54 2.71 -1.99
N VAL A 63 8.59 2.07 -1.31
CA VAL A 63 7.85 2.71 -0.23
C VAL A 63 8.77 3.09 0.91
N ARG A 64 9.69 2.20 1.29
CA ARG A 64 10.68 2.48 2.33
C ARG A 64 11.61 3.62 1.93
N GLU A 65 12.07 3.60 0.69
CA GLU A 65 12.97 4.63 0.18
C GLU A 65 12.34 6.00 0.18
N ARG A 66 11.08 6.09 -0.24
CA ARG A 66 10.40 7.39 -0.39
C ARG A 66 9.79 7.90 0.91
N TYR A 67 9.32 7.01 1.77
CA TYR A 67 8.54 7.42 2.95
C TYR A 67 9.09 6.88 4.26
N GLY A 68 10.14 6.06 4.23
CA GLY A 68 10.74 5.52 5.43
C GLY A 68 9.89 4.47 6.13
N ILE A 69 8.97 3.85 5.42
CA ILE A 69 8.05 2.87 5.99
C ILE A 69 8.44 1.47 5.55
N ASP A 70 8.66 0.58 6.53
CA ASP A 70 8.93 -0.82 6.28
C ASP A 70 7.62 -1.60 6.29
N LEU A 71 7.27 -2.14 5.14
CA LEU A 71 6.10 -2.99 5.03
C LEU A 71 6.54 -4.45 5.07
N GLU A 72 5.94 -5.21 5.99
CA GLU A 72 6.12 -6.65 6.04
C GLU A 72 4.88 -7.30 5.48
N ILE A 73 4.99 -7.86 4.29
CA ILE A 73 3.87 -8.54 3.67
C ILE A 73 3.72 -9.92 4.34
N PRO A 74 2.59 -10.20 5.00
CA PRO A 74 2.47 -11.40 5.83
C PRO A 74 2.22 -12.68 5.05
N PHE A 75 2.27 -12.62 3.72
CA PHE A 75 2.06 -13.79 2.87
C PHE A 75 2.85 -13.62 1.59
N SER A 76 2.99 -14.71 0.84
CA SER A 76 3.61 -14.66 -0.47
C SER A 76 2.69 -15.27 -1.51
N PHE A 77 2.80 -14.79 -2.73
CA PHE A 77 2.08 -15.38 -3.86
C PHE A 77 3.01 -16.40 -4.49
N ALA A 78 2.86 -17.64 -4.09
CA ALA A 78 3.65 -18.71 -4.65
C ALA A 78 3.34 -18.88 -6.13
N ALA A 79 4.36 -19.12 -6.90
CA ALA A 79 4.20 -19.36 -8.33
C ALA A 79 3.50 -20.68 -8.59
#